data_bdc7f1315b658d3bcaa04a764a84614f
#
_entry.id   bdc7f1315b658d3bcaa04a764a84614f
#
_cell.length_a   1.000
_cell.length_b   1.000
_cell.length_c   1.000
_cell.angle_alpha   90.00
_cell.angle_beta   90.00
_cell.angle_gamma   90.00
#
_symmetry.space_group_name_H-M   'P 1'
#
loop_
_entity.id
_entity.type
_entity.pdbx_description
1 polymer ?
#
loop_
_entity_poly.entity_id
_entity_poly.type
_entity_poly.pdbx_seq_one_letter_code
_entity_poly.pdbx_strand_id
1 'polypeptide(L)'
;MTTPSSGAGGSAADLARASLAAVGAGDRDAWLALFEDDAVVEDPVGPSPLDPAGRGRRGRDEIARFYDEVISTMTSFDYQIERCYLGGDEAAMAVTFTIGMGDGEPLVMDLVNIYRRSPAGRLASLRSFWDGSRQG
;
A
#
# COMPACT_ATOMS: atom_id res chain seq x y z
N MET A 1 -11.79 -14.62 24.86
CA MET A 1 -11.42 -14.33 23.51
C MET A 1 -9.89 -14.25 23.37
N THR A 2 -9.45 -14.62 22.27
CA THR A 2 -8.04 -14.71 22.00
C THR A 2 -7.53 -13.45 21.36
N THR A 3 -6.40 -13.00 21.83
CA THR A 3 -5.76 -11.90 21.11
C THR A 3 -5.23 -12.42 19.79
N PRO A 4 -5.18 -11.55 18.82
CA PRO A 4 -4.52 -11.91 17.57
C PRO A 4 -3.07 -12.26 17.85
N SER A 5 -2.57 -13.14 17.08
CA SER A 5 -1.16 -13.44 17.16
C SER A 5 -0.36 -12.20 16.80
N SER A 6 0.79 -12.11 17.36
CA SER A 6 1.69 -11.04 17.04
C SER A 6 2.28 -11.25 15.65
N GLY A 7 3.01 -10.29 15.23
CA GLY A 7 3.73 -10.35 13.98
C GLY A 7 2.80 -10.30 12.81
N ALA A 8 3.07 -11.14 11.84
CA ALA A 8 2.35 -11.09 10.57
C ALA A 8 0.92 -11.55 10.67
N GLY A 9 0.45 -11.93 11.86
CA GLY A 9 -0.83 -12.55 11.99
C GLY A 9 -2.04 -11.66 12.06
N GLY A 10 -1.93 -10.39 11.95
CA GLY A 10 -3.08 -9.51 12.09
C GLY A 10 -4.10 -9.65 10.98
N SER A 11 -5.19 -8.92 11.11
CA SER A 11 -6.21 -8.84 10.07
C SER A 11 -5.68 -8.10 8.85
N ALA A 12 -6.45 -8.12 7.76
CA ALA A 12 -6.08 -7.34 6.59
C ALA A 12 -6.01 -5.85 6.93
N ALA A 13 -6.87 -5.35 7.82
CA ALA A 13 -6.81 -3.96 8.23
C ALA A 13 -5.55 -3.67 9.06
N ASP A 14 -5.14 -4.61 9.91
CA ASP A 14 -3.90 -4.43 10.66
C ASP A 14 -2.69 -4.38 9.73
N LEU A 15 -2.67 -5.24 8.74
CA LEU A 15 -1.60 -5.25 7.74
C LEU A 15 -1.61 -3.96 6.92
N ALA A 16 -2.79 -3.46 6.58
CA ALA A 16 -2.91 -2.20 5.86
C ALA A 16 -2.33 -1.05 6.66
N ARG A 17 -2.65 -0.98 7.94
CA ARG A 17 -2.12 0.07 8.80
C ARG A 17 -0.61 -0.04 8.97
N ALA A 18 -0.11 -1.27 9.12
CA ALA A 18 1.33 -1.50 9.20
C ALA A 18 2.04 -1.06 7.93
N SER A 19 1.42 -1.30 6.77
CA SER A 19 1.97 -0.87 5.49
C SER A 19 2.09 0.66 5.42
N LEU A 20 1.02 1.36 5.77
CA LEU A 20 1.05 2.81 5.75
C LEU A 20 2.06 3.38 6.74
N ALA A 21 2.14 2.79 7.93
CA ALA A 21 3.09 3.23 8.94
C ALA A 21 4.54 3.03 8.48
N ALA A 22 4.82 1.90 7.82
CA ALA A 22 6.17 1.63 7.32
C ALA A 22 6.56 2.61 6.24
N VAL A 23 5.63 2.95 5.32
CA VAL A 23 5.90 3.96 4.30
C VAL A 23 6.16 5.30 4.95
N GLY A 24 5.33 5.69 5.91
CA GLY A 24 5.51 6.97 6.60
C GLY A 24 6.81 7.06 7.38
N ALA A 25 7.31 5.94 7.88
CA ALA A 25 8.58 5.89 8.59
C ALA A 25 9.78 5.76 7.67
N GLY A 26 9.57 5.56 6.38
CA GLY A 26 10.66 5.33 5.44
C GLY A 26 11.35 3.99 5.69
N ASP A 27 10.64 3.03 6.24
CA ASP A 27 11.22 1.74 6.64
C ASP A 27 10.97 0.71 5.54
N ARG A 28 11.87 0.68 4.58
CA ARG A 28 11.78 -0.20 3.42
C ARG A 28 11.69 -1.68 3.82
N ASP A 29 12.55 -2.09 4.72
CA ASP A 29 12.60 -3.51 5.10
C ASP A 29 11.32 -3.93 5.82
N ALA A 30 10.81 -3.09 6.72
CA ALA A 30 9.57 -3.38 7.39
C ALA A 30 8.40 -3.47 6.41
N TRP A 31 8.37 -2.60 5.41
CA TRP A 31 7.32 -2.62 4.40
C TRP A 31 7.37 -3.90 3.58
N LEU A 32 8.56 -4.25 3.08
CA LEU A 32 8.72 -5.46 2.26
C LEU A 32 8.40 -6.72 3.05
N ALA A 33 8.70 -6.74 4.34
CA ALA A 33 8.43 -7.92 5.16
C ALA A 33 6.94 -8.24 5.31
N LEU A 34 6.06 -7.27 5.03
CA LEU A 34 4.63 -7.49 5.12
C LEU A 34 4.07 -8.34 3.98
N PHE A 35 4.81 -8.49 2.89
CA PHE A 35 4.31 -9.12 1.66
C PHE A 35 4.75 -10.56 1.54
N GLU A 36 3.88 -11.38 0.95
CA GLU A 36 4.26 -12.72 0.54
C GLU A 36 5.30 -12.66 -0.58
N ASP A 37 6.04 -13.74 -0.75
CA ASP A 37 7.07 -13.83 -1.79
C ASP A 37 6.48 -13.63 -3.18
N ASP A 38 5.24 -14.05 -3.39
CA ASP A 38 4.55 -13.94 -4.68
C ASP A 38 3.45 -12.89 -4.69
N ALA A 39 3.51 -11.94 -3.76
CA ALA A 39 2.50 -10.90 -3.67
C ALA A 39 2.46 -10.04 -4.94
N VAL A 40 1.33 -9.37 -5.13
CA VAL A 40 1.14 -8.45 -6.25
C VAL A 40 0.76 -7.09 -5.71
N VAL A 41 1.44 -6.05 -6.20
CA VAL A 41 1.10 -4.66 -5.90
C VAL A 41 0.70 -3.97 -7.19
N GLU A 42 -0.52 -3.44 -7.22
CA GLU A 42 -1.02 -2.64 -8.33
C GLU A 42 -1.27 -1.23 -7.84
N ASP A 43 -0.47 -0.28 -8.30
CA ASP A 43 -0.52 1.09 -7.78
C ASP A 43 -0.16 2.09 -8.88
N PRO A 44 -1.14 2.52 -9.66
CA PRO A 44 -2.57 2.20 -9.58
C PRO A 44 -2.93 0.91 -10.30
N VAL A 45 -4.14 0.45 -10.06
CA VAL A 45 -4.72 -0.64 -10.84
C VAL A 45 -4.87 -0.17 -12.28
N GLY A 46 -4.44 -1.02 -13.23
CA GLY A 46 -4.53 -0.70 -14.64
C GLY A 46 -3.29 -0.04 -15.19
N PRO A 47 -3.27 0.25 -16.48
CA PRO A 47 -2.10 0.86 -17.11
C PRO A 47 -1.80 2.26 -16.57
N SER A 48 -0.51 2.55 -16.44
CA SER A 48 -0.05 3.87 -16.02
C SER A 48 1.33 4.11 -16.61
N PRO A 49 1.86 5.33 -16.54
CA PRO A 49 3.20 5.60 -17.05
C PRO A 49 4.29 4.73 -16.44
N LEU A 50 4.11 4.31 -15.18
CA LEU A 50 5.09 3.46 -14.50
C LEU A 50 4.83 1.98 -14.73
N ASP A 51 3.69 1.63 -15.30
CA ASP A 51 3.29 0.25 -15.55
C ASP A 51 2.41 0.24 -16.79
N PRO A 52 3.00 0.46 -17.97
CA PRO A 52 2.20 0.65 -19.20
C PRO A 52 1.30 -0.52 -19.55
N ALA A 53 1.71 -1.74 -19.21
CA ALA A 53 0.89 -2.93 -19.47
C ALA A 53 -0.19 -3.16 -18.42
N GLY A 54 -0.13 -2.47 -17.29
CA GLY A 54 -1.12 -2.64 -16.24
C GLY A 54 -1.05 -3.99 -15.56
N ARG A 55 0.13 -4.59 -15.51
CA ARG A 55 0.30 -5.94 -14.95
C ARG A 55 0.55 -5.94 -13.44
N GLY A 56 0.87 -4.80 -12.87
CA GLY A 56 1.27 -4.72 -11.47
C GLY A 56 2.70 -5.19 -11.26
N ARG A 57 3.13 -5.10 -10.01
CA ARG A 57 4.45 -5.53 -9.58
C ARG A 57 4.27 -6.90 -8.93
N ARG A 58 4.89 -7.90 -9.51
CA ARG A 58 4.67 -9.29 -9.11
C ARG A 58 5.91 -9.86 -8.47
N GLY A 59 5.75 -10.33 -7.24
CA GLY A 59 6.84 -10.88 -6.46
C GLY A 59 7.64 -9.81 -5.75
N ARG A 60 8.35 -10.24 -4.72
CA ARG A 60 9.02 -9.32 -3.81
C ARG A 60 10.10 -8.49 -4.50
N ASP A 61 10.77 -9.04 -5.50
CA ASP A 61 11.81 -8.29 -6.21
C ASP A 61 11.22 -7.12 -6.98
N GLU A 62 10.09 -7.32 -7.67
CA GLU A 62 9.44 -6.24 -8.38
C GLU A 62 8.85 -5.23 -7.43
N ILE A 63 8.30 -5.70 -6.31
CA ILE A 63 7.77 -4.80 -5.28
C ILE A 63 8.89 -3.95 -4.66
N ALA A 64 10.05 -4.55 -4.44
CA ALA A 64 11.21 -3.82 -3.93
C ALA A 64 11.65 -2.73 -4.92
N ARG A 65 11.65 -3.04 -6.21
CA ARG A 65 11.97 -2.05 -7.22
C ARG A 65 10.94 -0.91 -7.24
N PHE A 66 9.68 -1.25 -7.08
CA PHE A 66 8.64 -0.22 -6.98
C PHE A 66 8.92 0.72 -5.80
N TYR A 67 9.29 0.16 -4.65
CA TYR A 67 9.65 0.99 -3.51
C TYR A 67 10.79 1.94 -3.88
N ASP A 68 11.83 1.40 -4.49
CA ASP A 68 13.03 2.20 -4.80
C ASP A 68 12.75 3.25 -5.88
N GLU A 69 11.91 2.93 -6.85
CA GLU A 69 11.62 3.86 -7.97
C GLU A 69 10.59 4.91 -7.61
N VAL A 70 9.67 4.59 -6.71
CA VAL A 70 8.52 5.46 -6.44
C VAL A 70 8.50 5.94 -5.00
N ILE A 71 8.38 5.00 -4.05
CA ILE A 71 8.17 5.37 -2.65
C ILE A 71 9.37 6.11 -2.09
N SER A 72 10.57 5.65 -2.40
CA SER A 72 11.78 6.26 -1.86
C SER A 72 12.03 7.68 -2.39
N THR A 73 11.36 8.08 -3.46
CA THR A 73 11.52 9.42 -4.01
C THR A 73 10.69 10.47 -3.29
N MET A 74 9.76 10.06 -2.46
CA MET A 74 8.94 10.99 -1.69
C MET A 74 9.78 11.61 -0.58
N THR A 75 9.67 12.93 -0.42
CA THR A 75 10.39 13.64 0.65
C THR A 75 9.58 13.70 1.93
N SER A 76 8.27 13.51 1.83
CA SER A 76 7.40 13.36 2.99
C SER A 76 6.19 12.54 2.59
N PHE A 77 5.59 11.88 3.57
CA PHE A 77 4.40 11.08 3.34
C PHE A 77 3.53 11.12 4.57
N ASP A 78 2.33 11.69 4.42
CA ASP A 78 1.31 11.68 5.45
C ASP A 78 0.07 11.03 4.89
N TYR A 79 -0.70 10.41 5.76
CA TYR A 79 -1.94 9.76 5.33
C TYR A 79 -3.02 9.94 6.38
N GLN A 80 -4.25 9.91 5.90
CA GLN A 80 -5.42 9.94 6.76
C GLN A 80 -6.37 8.86 6.29
N ILE A 81 -6.70 7.93 7.18
CA ILE A 81 -7.65 6.87 6.87
C ILE A 81 -9.04 7.44 7.09
N GLU A 82 -9.80 7.56 6.00
CA GLU A 82 -11.13 8.11 6.06
C GLU A 82 -12.14 7.04 6.45
N ARG A 83 -12.02 5.86 5.86
CA ARG A 83 -12.90 4.73 6.14
C ARG A 83 -12.14 3.43 5.88
N CYS A 84 -12.55 2.37 6.59
CA CYS A 84 -11.98 1.04 6.37
C CYS A 84 -13.09 0.02 6.56
N TYR A 85 -13.26 -0.84 5.57
CA TYR A 85 -14.27 -1.89 5.60
C TYR A 85 -13.58 -3.24 5.46
N LEU A 86 -14.02 -4.21 6.27
CA LEU A 86 -13.48 -5.56 6.22
C LEU A 86 -14.46 -6.48 5.52
N GLY A 87 -13.92 -7.40 4.73
CA GLY A 87 -14.70 -8.47 4.10
C GLY A 87 -13.84 -9.70 3.98
N GLY A 88 -14.06 -10.69 4.84
CA GLY A 88 -13.25 -11.90 4.81
C GLY A 88 -11.78 -11.58 5.09
N ASP A 89 -10.92 -11.95 4.17
CA ASP A 89 -9.48 -11.70 4.29
C ASP A 89 -9.05 -10.42 3.59
N GLU A 90 -9.98 -9.53 3.29
CA GLU A 90 -9.67 -8.27 2.62
C GLU A 90 -10.09 -7.06 3.44
N ALA A 91 -9.41 -5.96 3.20
CA ALA A 91 -9.79 -4.66 3.75
C ALA A 91 -9.81 -3.66 2.61
N ALA A 92 -10.92 -2.92 2.50
CA ALA A 92 -11.05 -1.82 1.55
C ALA A 92 -10.96 -0.52 2.33
N MET A 93 -9.98 0.30 2.00
CA MET A 93 -9.65 1.47 2.80
C MET A 93 -9.65 2.71 1.92
N ALA A 94 -10.52 3.65 2.26
CA ALA A 94 -10.48 4.97 1.64
C ALA A 94 -9.49 5.81 2.42
N VAL A 95 -8.51 6.39 1.74
CA VAL A 95 -7.42 7.08 2.40
C VAL A 95 -7.02 8.31 1.57
N THR A 96 -6.57 9.33 2.25
CA THR A 96 -6.01 10.53 1.62
C THR A 96 -4.52 10.55 1.90
N PHE A 97 -3.72 10.63 0.84
CA PHE A 97 -2.27 10.79 0.95
C PHE A 97 -1.90 12.24 0.70
N THR A 98 -0.94 12.71 1.49
CA THR A 98 -0.30 14.00 1.25
C THR A 98 1.18 13.71 1.07
N ILE A 99 1.67 13.88 -0.16
CA ILE A 99 2.99 13.42 -0.57
C ILE A 99 3.83 14.61 -0.96
N GLY A 100 4.99 14.76 -0.31
CA GLY A 100 5.97 15.74 -0.71
C GLY A 100 6.95 15.14 -1.70
N MET A 101 7.26 15.90 -2.75
CA MET A 101 8.17 15.44 -3.80
C MET A 101 9.31 16.44 -3.99
N GLY A 102 9.79 17.03 -2.89
CA GLY A 102 10.84 18.04 -2.95
C GLY A 102 10.28 19.41 -2.77
N ASP A 103 10.73 20.35 -3.60
CA ASP A 103 10.24 21.74 -3.53
C ASP A 103 8.87 21.83 -4.16
N GLY A 104 8.04 22.70 -3.68
CA GLY A 104 6.73 22.94 -4.23
C GLY A 104 5.63 22.38 -3.37
N GLU A 105 4.41 22.49 -3.86
CA GLU A 105 3.24 22.09 -3.12
C GLU A 105 3.16 20.58 -3.00
N PRO A 106 2.78 20.07 -1.83
CA PRO A 106 2.55 18.63 -1.71
C PRO A 106 1.41 18.15 -2.63
N LEU A 107 1.54 16.94 -3.09
CA LEU A 107 0.49 16.29 -3.85
C LEU A 107 -0.51 15.68 -2.88
N VAL A 108 -1.78 16.01 -3.04
CA VAL A 108 -2.85 15.43 -2.23
C VAL A 108 -3.67 14.49 -3.10
N MET A 109 -3.82 13.25 -2.66
CA MET A 109 -4.50 12.22 -3.43
C MET A 109 -5.54 11.52 -2.58
N ASP A 110 -6.74 11.40 -3.13
CA ASP A 110 -7.79 10.56 -2.54
C ASP A 110 -7.78 9.24 -3.29
N LEU A 111 -7.73 8.14 -2.56
CA LEU A 111 -7.63 6.84 -3.20
C LEU A 111 -8.31 5.78 -2.35
N VAL A 112 -8.54 4.62 -2.98
CA VAL A 112 -9.02 3.43 -2.27
C VAL A 112 -7.99 2.34 -2.45
N ASN A 113 -7.56 1.76 -1.34
CA ASN A 113 -6.66 0.62 -1.34
C ASN A 113 -7.42 -0.62 -0.91
N ILE A 114 -7.19 -1.73 -1.62
CA ILE A 114 -7.72 -3.02 -1.20
C ILE A 114 -6.54 -3.91 -0.87
N TYR A 115 -6.50 -4.37 0.36
CA TYR A 115 -5.45 -5.24 0.88
C TYR A 115 -6.02 -6.62 1.10
N ARG A 116 -5.32 -7.64 0.65
CA ARG A 116 -5.72 -9.02 0.89
C ARG A 116 -4.66 -9.74 1.72
N ARG A 117 -5.15 -10.38 2.77
CA ARG A 117 -4.31 -11.14 3.70
C ARG A 117 -4.20 -12.57 3.21
N SER A 118 -2.99 -13.12 3.21
CA SER A 118 -2.76 -14.53 2.92
C SER A 118 -3.07 -15.39 4.14
N PRO A 119 -3.22 -16.70 3.96
CA PRO A 119 -3.37 -17.60 5.11
C PRO A 119 -2.21 -17.52 6.09
N ALA A 120 -1.03 -17.18 5.63
CA ALA A 120 0.14 -17.05 6.50
C ALA A 120 0.18 -15.72 7.26
N GLY A 121 -0.77 -14.82 7.02
CA GLY A 121 -0.83 -13.56 7.75
C GLY A 121 0.00 -12.46 7.15
N ARG A 122 0.30 -12.53 5.85
CA ARG A 122 1.00 -11.50 5.13
C ARG A 122 0.11 -10.94 4.04
N LEU A 123 0.57 -9.87 3.40
CA LEU A 123 -0.16 -9.30 2.28
C LEU A 123 0.05 -10.15 1.03
N ALA A 124 -1.04 -10.70 0.51
CA ALA A 124 -1.03 -11.38 -0.78
C ALA A 124 -1.17 -10.39 -1.91
N SER A 125 -1.87 -9.27 -1.68
CA SER A 125 -2.00 -8.23 -2.70
C SER A 125 -2.34 -6.89 -2.07
N LEU A 126 -1.93 -5.85 -2.78
CA LEU A 126 -2.31 -4.48 -2.52
C LEU A 126 -2.74 -3.89 -3.85
N ARG A 127 -3.98 -3.44 -3.92
CA ARG A 127 -4.52 -2.84 -5.13
C ARG A 127 -4.97 -1.43 -4.81
N SER A 128 -4.37 -0.46 -5.47
CA SER A 128 -4.59 0.95 -5.19
C SER A 128 -5.32 1.57 -6.38
N PHE A 129 -6.42 2.26 -6.10
CA PHE A 129 -7.29 2.83 -7.12
C PHE A 129 -7.22 4.34 -7.07
N TRP A 130 -6.56 4.92 -8.06
CA TRP A 130 -6.45 6.37 -8.25
C TRP A 130 -6.08 6.61 -9.71
N ASP A 131 -6.38 7.79 -10.22
CA ASP A 131 -6.15 8.10 -11.64
C ASP A 131 -5.40 9.41 -11.85
N GLY A 132 -4.83 9.96 -10.79
CA GLY A 132 -4.10 11.21 -10.90
C GLY A 132 -4.96 12.45 -10.73
N SER A 133 -6.27 12.28 -10.60
CA SER A 133 -7.16 13.39 -10.28
C SER A 133 -7.54 13.32 -8.81
N ARG A 134 -7.81 14.48 -8.23
CA ARG A 134 -8.29 14.51 -6.86
C ARG A 134 -9.79 14.46 -6.85
N GLN A 135 -10.32 13.53 -6.05
CA GLN A 135 -11.76 13.37 -5.90
C GLN A 135 -12.28 14.35 -4.86
N GLY A 136 -13.34 14.95 -5.10
CA GLY A 136 -14.00 15.84 -4.16
C GLY A 136 -13.49 17.22 -4.16
#